data_ae259eb6c0bbe8a4a3152b1a3cb76e06
#
_entry.id   ae259eb6c0bbe8a4a3152b1a3cb76e06
#
_cell.length_a   1.000
_cell.length_b   1.000
_cell.length_c   1.000
_cell.angle_alpha   90.00
_cell.angle_beta   90.00
_cell.angle_gamma   90.00
#
_symmetry.space_group_name_H-M   'P 1'
#
loop_
_entity.id
_entity.type
_entity.pdbx_description
1 polymer ?
#
loop_
_entity_poly.entity_id
_entity_poly.type
_entity_poly.pdbx_seq_one_letter_code
_entity_poly.pdbx_strand_id
1 'polypeptide(L)'
;MKSSIDLPDSLPVFPLSNVLLLPRSRLPLHVFEPRYLAMLDDALKTPQRLIGMVQPNEVPGRSGHRLHAIGCAGRVTQFSETEDGRYMVTLTGKSRFRVQNEIEGFTPYRRCGVTWDGFDLDLGQTEQDVQFNRKKFMALLTRYFESLDLATDWETMKEADDELLINSLSMMLDFAPEDKQALLEAPSLSTRRETLVTLIEYSMRGGDSQLSLIHISEPTR
;
A
#
# COMPACT_ATOMS: atom_id res chain seq x y z
N MET A 1 17.49 4.20 -24.00
CA MET A 1 17.17 5.58 -23.62
C MET A 1 16.37 5.51 -22.33
N LYS A 2 16.97 5.88 -21.18
CA LYS A 2 16.22 6.02 -19.91
C LYS A 2 15.23 7.18 -20.13
N SER A 3 13.94 6.89 -20.14
CA SER A 3 12.93 7.90 -19.97
C SER A 3 13.15 8.47 -18.56
N SER A 4 13.84 9.60 -18.46
CA SER A 4 13.89 10.35 -17.22
C SER A 4 12.48 10.87 -16.96
N ILE A 5 11.71 10.09 -16.24
CA ILE A 5 10.53 10.65 -15.57
C ILE A 5 11.12 11.72 -14.67
N ASP A 6 10.76 12.96 -14.93
CA ASP A 6 11.18 14.10 -14.12
C ASP A 6 10.49 13.98 -12.75
N LEU A 7 11.14 13.25 -11.84
CA LEU A 7 10.65 13.02 -10.49
C LEU A 7 11.02 14.22 -9.63
N PRO A 8 10.07 14.86 -8.96
CA PRO A 8 10.31 16.06 -8.17
C PRO A 8 11.03 15.73 -6.85
N ASP A 9 11.81 16.69 -6.36
CA ASP A 9 12.51 16.60 -5.07
C ASP A 9 11.57 16.78 -3.87
N SER A 10 10.33 17.16 -4.10
CA SER A 10 9.31 17.30 -3.04
C SER A 10 7.95 16.84 -3.50
N LEU A 11 7.19 16.26 -2.56
CA LEU A 11 5.83 15.76 -2.80
C LEU A 11 4.84 16.31 -1.76
N PRO A 12 3.59 16.59 -2.17
CA PRO A 12 2.48 16.58 -1.25
C PRO A 12 2.29 15.14 -0.73
N VAL A 13 2.11 14.96 0.57
CA VAL A 13 1.96 13.62 1.15
C VAL A 13 0.60 13.44 1.77
N PHE A 14 0.04 12.26 1.59
CA PHE A 14 -1.22 11.82 2.12
C PHE A 14 -0.97 10.74 3.17
N PRO A 15 -0.95 11.10 4.47
CA PRO A 15 -0.77 10.14 5.54
C PRO A 15 -2.05 9.34 5.75
N LEU A 16 -2.02 8.06 5.50
CA LEU A 16 -3.13 7.14 5.79
C LEU A 16 -2.61 5.89 6.48
N SER A 17 -3.17 5.59 7.65
CA SER A 17 -2.91 4.33 8.34
C SER A 17 -3.55 3.18 7.59
N ASN A 18 -2.85 2.06 7.53
CA ASN A 18 -3.34 0.81 6.95
C ASN A 18 -3.66 0.84 5.45
N VAL A 19 -3.28 1.92 4.75
CA VAL A 19 -3.44 2.06 3.31
C VAL A 19 -2.07 2.03 2.65
N LEU A 20 -1.90 1.07 1.75
CA LEU A 20 -0.66 0.83 1.02
C LEU A 20 -0.83 1.13 -0.46
N LEU A 21 0.15 1.77 -1.07
CA LEU A 21 0.30 1.87 -2.51
C LEU A 21 1.65 1.26 -2.91
N LEU A 22 1.62 0.43 -3.93
CA LEU A 22 2.82 -0.20 -4.50
C LEU A 22 3.04 0.24 -5.95
N PRO A 23 4.28 0.21 -6.45
CA PRO A 23 4.57 0.54 -7.84
C PRO A 23 3.68 -0.23 -8.81
N ARG A 24 3.23 0.42 -9.89
CA ARG A 24 2.37 -0.14 -10.94
C ARG A 24 0.96 -0.57 -10.51
N SER A 25 0.66 -0.53 -9.20
CA SER A 25 -0.66 -0.86 -8.65
C SER A 25 -1.61 0.34 -8.70
N ARG A 26 -2.90 0.09 -8.53
CA ARG A 26 -3.94 1.11 -8.49
C ARG A 26 -4.57 1.17 -7.11
N LEU A 27 -4.79 2.39 -6.62
CA LEU A 27 -5.44 2.66 -5.34
C LEU A 27 -6.59 3.63 -5.56
N PRO A 28 -7.83 3.16 -5.48
CA PRO A 28 -8.99 4.04 -5.46
C PRO A 28 -9.12 4.68 -4.07
N LEU A 29 -9.40 5.98 -4.04
CA LEU A 29 -9.56 6.78 -2.83
C LEU A 29 -10.79 7.65 -2.93
N HIS A 30 -11.49 7.83 -1.80
CA HIS A 30 -12.50 8.86 -1.61
C HIS A 30 -11.88 10.04 -0.85
N VAL A 31 -11.80 11.19 -1.49
CA VAL A 31 -11.24 12.41 -0.92
C VAL A 31 -12.36 13.38 -0.60
N PHE A 32 -12.48 13.77 0.66
CA PHE A 32 -13.53 14.66 1.15
C PHE A 32 -13.04 15.71 2.17
N GLU A 33 -11.90 15.48 2.83
CA GLU A 33 -11.37 16.47 3.76
C GLU A 33 -10.82 17.68 2.98
N PRO A 34 -11.16 18.94 3.40
CA PRO A 34 -10.75 20.16 2.67
C PRO A 34 -9.26 20.27 2.40
N ARG A 35 -8.42 19.83 3.36
CA ARG A 35 -6.97 19.82 3.19
C ARG A 35 -6.50 18.91 2.06
N TYR A 36 -7.15 17.76 1.87
CA TYR A 36 -6.80 16.82 0.81
C TYR A 36 -7.43 17.15 -0.53
N LEU A 37 -8.57 17.87 -0.52
CA LEU A 37 -9.11 18.49 -1.74
C LEU A 37 -8.13 19.53 -2.29
N ALA A 38 -7.61 20.41 -1.43
CA ALA A 38 -6.59 21.39 -1.80
C ALA A 38 -5.30 20.71 -2.31
N MET A 39 -4.88 19.62 -1.66
CA MET A 39 -3.73 18.81 -2.11
C MET A 39 -3.94 18.25 -3.52
N LEU A 40 -5.12 17.71 -3.79
CA LEU A 40 -5.47 17.16 -5.09
C LEU A 40 -5.47 18.24 -6.17
N ASP A 41 -6.11 19.38 -5.91
CA ASP A 41 -6.13 20.53 -6.83
C ASP A 41 -4.72 21.01 -7.18
N ASP A 42 -3.84 21.09 -6.19
CA ASP A 42 -2.45 21.50 -6.43
C ASP A 42 -1.65 20.44 -7.19
N ALA A 43 -1.84 19.16 -6.84
CA ALA A 43 -1.20 18.07 -7.56
C ALA A 43 -1.62 18.03 -9.05
N LEU A 44 -2.90 18.25 -9.35
CA LEU A 44 -3.44 18.25 -10.72
C LEU A 44 -2.88 19.39 -11.58
N LYS A 45 -2.42 20.50 -10.97
CA LYS A 45 -1.76 21.63 -11.68
C LYS A 45 -0.32 21.30 -12.07
N THR A 46 0.29 20.26 -11.49
CA THR A 46 1.66 19.86 -11.81
C THR A 46 1.69 18.89 -13.01
N PRO A 47 2.75 18.90 -13.84
CA PRO A 47 2.89 17.95 -14.95
C PRO A 47 2.92 16.49 -14.50
N GLN A 48 3.52 16.22 -13.34
CA GLN A 48 3.70 14.87 -12.80
C GLN A 48 2.43 14.33 -12.14
N ARG A 49 1.59 15.20 -11.55
CA ARG A 49 0.35 14.85 -10.82
C ARG A 49 0.59 13.81 -9.74
N LEU A 50 1.67 13.95 -8.99
CA LEU A 50 2.09 12.99 -7.99
C LEU A 50 1.61 13.37 -6.59
N ILE A 51 1.17 12.36 -5.85
CA ILE A 51 0.86 12.42 -4.41
C ILE A 51 1.60 11.26 -3.74
N GLY A 52 2.31 11.54 -2.65
CA GLY A 52 3.02 10.54 -1.86
C GLY A 52 2.09 9.88 -0.84
N MET A 53 1.81 8.59 -1.02
CA MET A 53 1.15 7.79 0.01
C MET A 53 2.18 7.35 1.04
N VAL A 54 1.93 7.63 2.32
CA VAL A 54 2.85 7.30 3.41
C VAL A 54 2.06 6.94 4.66
N GLN A 55 2.51 5.96 5.43
CA GLN A 55 1.87 5.63 6.70
C GLN A 55 2.35 6.57 7.81
N PRO A 56 1.47 7.02 8.71
CA PRO A 56 1.88 7.66 9.96
C PRO A 56 2.62 6.63 10.83
N ASN A 57 3.69 7.07 11.48
CA ASN A 57 4.44 6.29 12.46
C ASN A 57 4.08 6.79 13.85
N GLU A 58 3.21 6.08 14.53
CA GLU A 58 2.77 6.42 15.87
C GLU A 58 3.82 5.99 16.90
N VAL A 59 4.55 6.95 17.46
CA VAL A 59 5.47 6.70 18.56
C VAL A 59 4.75 6.98 19.87
N PRO A 60 4.53 5.97 20.74
CA PRO A 60 3.89 6.17 22.03
C PRO A 60 4.57 7.28 22.84
N GLY A 61 3.79 8.22 23.37
CA GLY A 61 4.27 9.28 24.27
C GLY A 61 4.85 10.53 23.59
N ARG A 62 4.75 10.68 22.26
CA ARG A 62 5.07 11.92 21.54
C ARG A 62 3.84 12.47 20.84
N SER A 63 3.53 13.74 21.13
CA SER A 63 2.52 14.48 20.36
C SER A 63 3.05 14.78 18.97
N GLY A 64 2.31 14.35 17.93
CA GLY A 64 2.61 14.54 16.52
C GLY A 64 2.85 13.22 15.80
N HIS A 65 2.07 12.96 14.76
CA HIS A 65 2.25 11.79 13.92
C HIS A 65 3.51 11.98 13.06
N ARG A 66 4.56 11.24 13.35
CA ARG A 66 5.69 11.10 12.43
C ARG A 66 5.23 10.31 11.22
N LEU A 67 5.95 10.43 10.12
CA LEU A 67 5.76 9.59 8.94
C LEU A 67 6.78 8.47 8.95
N HIS A 68 6.39 7.33 8.38
CA HIS A 68 7.38 6.31 8.02
C HIS A 68 8.38 6.89 7.01
N ALA A 69 9.58 6.34 7.03
CA ALA A 69 10.67 6.83 6.16
C ALA A 69 10.43 6.52 4.68
N ILE A 70 9.67 5.49 4.37
CA ILE A 70 9.40 5.05 3.00
C ILE A 70 7.90 5.12 2.72
N GLY A 71 7.58 5.75 1.59
CA GLY A 71 6.24 5.80 1.00
C GLY A 71 6.27 5.41 -0.47
N CYS A 72 5.13 5.49 -1.14
CA CYS A 72 5.02 5.30 -2.59
C CYS A 72 4.29 6.47 -3.23
N ALA A 73 4.88 7.04 -4.27
CA ALA A 73 4.28 8.11 -5.05
C ALA A 73 3.28 7.52 -6.06
N GLY A 74 2.06 8.01 -5.99
CA GLY A 74 1.00 7.69 -6.93
C GLY A 74 0.70 8.85 -7.85
N ARG A 75 0.55 8.57 -9.14
CA ARG A 75 0.06 9.53 -10.11
C ARG A 75 -1.47 9.52 -10.11
N VAL A 76 -2.09 10.67 -10.06
CA VAL A 76 -3.54 10.82 -10.28
C VAL A 76 -3.84 10.48 -11.73
N THR A 77 -4.50 9.33 -11.95
CA THR A 77 -4.84 8.82 -13.29
C THR A 77 -6.31 8.95 -13.62
N GLN A 78 -7.16 8.95 -12.60
CA GLN A 78 -8.59 9.17 -12.73
C GLN A 78 -9.07 10.03 -11.58
N PHE A 79 -9.98 10.93 -11.85
CA PHE A 79 -10.74 11.63 -10.82
C PHE A 79 -12.12 11.98 -11.35
N SER A 80 -13.09 11.96 -10.47
CA SER A 80 -14.46 12.42 -10.72
C SER A 80 -15.00 13.09 -9.47
N GLU A 81 -15.64 14.20 -9.65
CA GLU A 81 -16.39 14.89 -8.59
C GLU A 81 -17.75 14.20 -8.44
N THR A 82 -18.13 13.96 -7.19
CA THR A 82 -19.44 13.44 -6.83
C THR A 82 -20.40 14.61 -6.55
N GLU A 83 -21.71 14.38 -6.63
CA GLU A 83 -22.73 15.43 -6.46
C GLU A 83 -22.65 16.14 -5.10
N ASP A 84 -22.05 15.52 -4.10
CA ASP A 84 -21.85 16.06 -2.76
C ASP A 84 -20.51 16.78 -2.55
N GLY A 85 -19.77 17.08 -3.64
CA GLY A 85 -18.50 17.82 -3.60
C GLY A 85 -17.31 17.01 -3.09
N ARG A 86 -17.41 15.67 -3.08
CA ARG A 86 -16.30 14.75 -2.81
C ARG A 86 -15.63 14.35 -4.12
N TYR A 87 -14.44 13.81 -4.03
CA TYR A 87 -13.74 13.28 -5.19
C TYR A 87 -13.48 11.79 -5.06
N MET A 88 -13.81 11.06 -6.12
CA MET A 88 -13.29 9.72 -6.34
C MET A 88 -12.00 9.82 -7.16
N VAL A 89 -10.90 9.34 -6.62
CA VAL A 89 -9.57 9.47 -7.22
C VAL A 89 -8.95 8.09 -7.35
N THR A 90 -8.29 7.83 -8.49
CA THR A 90 -7.43 6.65 -8.61
C THR A 90 -5.98 7.09 -8.72
N LEU A 91 -5.16 6.63 -7.78
CA LEU A 91 -3.72 6.75 -7.85
C LEU A 91 -3.12 5.50 -8.51
N THR A 92 -2.23 5.71 -9.47
CA THR A 92 -1.38 4.63 -10.01
C THR A 92 0.03 4.80 -9.48
N GLY A 93 0.52 3.80 -8.73
CA GLY A 93 1.84 3.79 -8.14
C GLY A 93 2.93 3.94 -9.18
N LYS A 94 3.89 4.83 -8.91
CA LYS A 94 5.01 5.12 -9.80
C LYS A 94 6.32 4.60 -9.26
N SER A 95 6.68 5.03 -8.06
CA SER A 95 7.91 4.61 -7.41
C SER A 95 7.79 4.83 -5.90
N ARG A 96 8.46 4.01 -5.15
CA ARG A 96 8.74 4.29 -3.74
C ARG A 96 9.67 5.48 -3.63
N PHE A 97 9.60 6.15 -2.52
CA PHE A 97 10.47 7.27 -2.17
C PHE A 97 10.86 7.19 -0.69
N ARG A 98 11.94 7.85 -0.35
CA ARG A 98 12.35 8.06 1.05
C ARG A 98 12.10 9.50 1.45
N VAL A 99 11.37 9.69 2.55
CA VAL A 99 11.18 10.99 3.20
C VAL A 99 12.52 11.44 3.78
N GLN A 100 12.95 12.65 3.42
CA GLN A 100 14.14 13.29 3.98
C GLN A 100 13.78 14.24 5.13
N ASN A 101 12.82 15.12 4.87
CA ASN A 101 12.34 16.11 5.83
C ASN A 101 10.92 16.55 5.49
N GLU A 102 10.21 17.06 6.47
CA GLU A 102 8.98 17.79 6.21
C GLU A 102 9.30 19.24 5.85
N ILE A 103 8.55 19.77 4.89
CA ILE A 103 8.69 21.14 4.41
C ILE A 103 7.61 21.98 5.10
N GLU A 104 8.01 22.90 5.95
CA GLU A 104 7.11 23.87 6.56
C GLU A 104 6.55 24.84 5.51
N GLY A 105 5.30 25.25 5.67
CA GLY A 105 4.66 26.17 4.72
C GLY A 105 3.20 26.43 5.07
N PHE A 106 2.52 27.18 4.20
CA PHE A 106 1.12 27.60 4.38
C PHE A 106 0.10 26.66 3.75
N THR A 107 0.53 25.52 3.19
CA THR A 107 -0.39 24.54 2.62
C THR A 107 -1.16 23.84 3.73
N PRO A 108 -2.47 23.57 3.57
CA PRO A 108 -3.27 22.88 4.59
C PRO A 108 -2.95 21.38 4.71
N TYR A 109 -2.07 20.87 3.86
CA TYR A 109 -1.58 19.49 3.82
C TYR A 109 -0.07 19.43 3.99
N ARG A 110 0.43 18.25 4.35
CA ARG A 110 1.88 18.04 4.57
C ARG A 110 2.61 17.91 3.26
N ARG A 111 3.82 18.48 3.21
CA ARG A 111 4.76 18.31 2.10
C ARG A 111 6.08 17.78 2.64
N CYS A 112 6.74 16.93 1.85
CA CYS A 112 8.02 16.36 2.22
C CYS A 112 9.04 16.54 1.09
N GLY A 113 10.29 16.85 1.48
CA GLY A 113 11.46 16.63 0.65
C GLY A 113 11.70 15.12 0.57
N VAL A 114 11.99 14.62 -0.63
CA VAL A 114 12.11 13.19 -0.90
C VAL A 114 13.32 12.85 -1.74
N THR A 115 13.83 11.62 -1.61
CA THR A 115 14.77 11.03 -2.55
C THR A 115 14.22 9.73 -3.12
N TRP A 116 14.61 9.43 -4.35
CA TRP A 116 14.19 8.25 -5.12
C TRP A 116 15.28 7.19 -5.16
N ASP A 117 16.41 7.43 -4.50
CA ASP A 117 17.57 6.55 -4.50
C ASP A 117 17.24 5.19 -3.89
N GLY A 118 17.67 4.14 -4.57
CA GLY A 118 17.46 2.76 -4.15
C GLY A 118 16.14 2.14 -4.62
N PHE A 119 15.36 2.87 -5.42
CA PHE A 119 14.08 2.39 -5.96
C PHE A 119 14.04 2.36 -7.50
N ASP A 120 15.20 2.21 -8.14
CA ASP A 120 15.33 2.22 -9.61
C ASP A 120 14.48 1.15 -10.31
N LEU A 121 14.26 0.00 -9.68
CA LEU A 121 13.43 -1.08 -10.19
C LEU A 121 11.95 -0.71 -10.31
N ASP A 122 11.49 0.23 -9.50
CA ASP A 122 10.09 0.68 -9.50
C ASP A 122 9.72 1.41 -10.79
N LEU A 123 10.69 2.07 -11.43
CA LEU A 123 10.53 2.83 -12.68
C LEU A 123 10.71 1.99 -13.94
N GLY A 124 11.17 0.77 -13.77
CA GLY A 124 11.45 -0.17 -14.86
C GLY A 124 10.23 -0.93 -15.38
N GLN A 125 10.51 -2.05 -15.98
CA GLN A 125 9.50 -3.03 -16.37
C GLN A 125 8.95 -3.75 -15.12
N THR A 126 7.86 -4.49 -15.32
CA THR A 126 7.28 -5.39 -14.31
C THR A 126 8.38 -6.28 -13.72
N GLU A 127 8.46 -6.33 -12.39
CA GLU A 127 9.38 -7.21 -11.70
C GLU A 127 8.96 -8.68 -11.90
N GLN A 128 9.94 -9.54 -12.03
CA GLN A 128 9.70 -10.98 -12.15
C GLN A 128 10.37 -11.72 -11.00
N ASP A 129 9.64 -12.67 -10.43
CA ASP A 129 10.15 -13.60 -9.43
C ASP A 129 10.33 -14.98 -10.06
N VAL A 130 11.53 -15.30 -10.50
CA VAL A 130 11.85 -16.57 -11.16
C VAL A 130 11.67 -17.81 -10.27
N GLN A 131 11.57 -17.61 -8.94
CA GLN A 131 11.36 -18.68 -7.97
C GLN A 131 9.88 -18.81 -7.57
N PHE A 132 8.99 -18.02 -8.16
CA PHE A 132 7.59 -18.01 -7.80
C PHE A 132 6.88 -19.30 -8.22
N ASN A 133 6.49 -20.08 -7.23
CA ASN A 133 5.64 -21.25 -7.44
C ASN A 133 4.17 -20.85 -7.32
N ARG A 134 3.60 -20.36 -8.43
CA ARG A 134 2.21 -19.87 -8.48
C ARG A 134 1.20 -20.92 -8.00
N LYS A 135 1.38 -22.20 -8.37
CA LYS A 135 0.46 -23.26 -7.95
C LYS A 135 0.42 -23.42 -6.42
N LYS A 136 1.60 -23.40 -5.78
CA LYS A 136 1.70 -23.49 -4.32
C LYS A 136 1.11 -22.25 -3.65
N PHE A 137 1.35 -21.10 -4.21
CA PHE A 137 0.83 -19.83 -3.71
C PHE A 137 -0.70 -19.76 -3.81
N MET A 138 -1.29 -20.12 -4.94
CA MET A 138 -2.75 -20.18 -5.10
C MET A 138 -3.41 -21.19 -4.14
N ALA A 139 -2.79 -22.33 -3.89
CA ALA A 139 -3.28 -23.28 -2.90
C ALA A 139 -3.23 -22.73 -1.46
N LEU A 140 -2.24 -21.93 -1.13
CA LEU A 140 -2.18 -21.22 0.15
C LEU A 140 -3.31 -20.18 0.25
N LEU A 141 -3.51 -19.37 -0.78
CA LEU A 141 -4.57 -18.37 -0.82
C LEU A 141 -5.97 -19.01 -0.69
N THR A 142 -6.22 -20.12 -1.36
CA THR A 142 -7.50 -20.83 -1.25
C THR A 142 -7.80 -21.19 0.20
N ARG A 143 -6.86 -21.81 0.90
CA ARG A 143 -7.03 -22.16 2.31
C ARG A 143 -7.20 -20.91 3.21
N TYR A 144 -6.48 -19.82 2.90
CA TYR A 144 -6.58 -18.58 3.67
C TYR A 144 -7.95 -17.93 3.52
N PHE A 145 -8.45 -17.80 2.28
CA PHE A 145 -9.77 -17.22 2.02
C PHE A 145 -10.90 -18.08 2.58
N GLU A 146 -10.79 -19.41 2.49
CA GLU A 146 -11.71 -20.37 3.13
C GLU A 146 -11.73 -20.20 4.66
N SER A 147 -10.56 -20.01 5.29
CA SER A 147 -10.47 -19.81 6.75
C SER A 147 -11.11 -18.51 7.24
N LEU A 148 -11.25 -17.51 6.36
CA LEU A 148 -11.88 -16.23 6.65
C LEU A 148 -13.33 -16.13 6.14
N ASP A 149 -13.87 -17.18 5.54
CA ASP A 149 -15.19 -17.19 4.87
C ASP A 149 -15.32 -16.07 3.82
N LEU A 150 -14.25 -15.81 3.08
CA LEU A 150 -14.18 -14.76 2.07
C LEU A 150 -14.39 -15.33 0.68
N ALA A 151 -15.35 -14.76 -0.06
CA ALA A 151 -15.55 -15.03 -1.47
C ALA A 151 -14.58 -14.18 -2.32
N THR A 152 -14.04 -14.75 -3.39
CA THR A 152 -13.16 -14.04 -4.32
C THR A 152 -13.34 -14.54 -5.75
N ASP A 153 -12.94 -13.70 -6.71
CA ASP A 153 -12.90 -14.08 -8.13
C ASP A 153 -11.58 -14.79 -8.46
N TRP A 154 -11.61 -16.12 -8.35
CA TRP A 154 -10.44 -16.96 -8.63
C TRP A 154 -9.96 -16.91 -10.07
N GLU A 155 -10.86 -16.65 -11.04
CA GLU A 155 -10.48 -16.59 -12.45
C GLU A 155 -9.63 -15.34 -12.71
N THR A 156 -10.08 -14.19 -12.26
CA THR A 156 -9.30 -12.94 -12.34
C THR A 156 -7.94 -13.08 -11.65
N MET A 157 -7.89 -13.73 -10.48
CA MET A 157 -6.63 -13.99 -9.77
C MET A 157 -5.68 -14.92 -10.53
N LYS A 158 -6.21 -15.92 -11.23
CA LYS A 158 -5.38 -16.84 -12.03
C LYS A 158 -4.79 -16.19 -13.27
N GLU A 159 -5.48 -15.21 -13.85
CA GLU A 159 -5.07 -14.52 -15.07
C GLU A 159 -4.12 -13.34 -14.79
N ALA A 160 -4.11 -12.79 -13.58
CA ALA A 160 -3.27 -11.67 -13.22
C ALA A 160 -1.77 -12.01 -13.32
N ASP A 161 -0.95 -11.05 -13.76
CA ASP A 161 0.51 -11.15 -13.69
C ASP A 161 0.98 -11.34 -12.24
N ASP A 162 2.11 -12.01 -12.05
CA ASP A 162 2.63 -12.34 -10.71
C ASP A 162 2.86 -11.10 -9.84
N GLU A 163 3.42 -10.03 -10.40
CA GLU A 163 3.61 -8.78 -9.66
C GLU A 163 2.28 -8.15 -9.29
N LEU A 164 1.33 -8.10 -10.22
CA LEU A 164 0.00 -7.55 -9.95
C LEU A 164 -0.71 -8.32 -8.85
N LEU A 165 -0.64 -9.65 -8.89
CA LEU A 165 -1.25 -10.53 -7.88
C LEU A 165 -0.64 -10.29 -6.49
N ILE A 166 0.69 -10.32 -6.38
CA ILE A 166 1.40 -10.14 -5.11
C ILE A 166 1.15 -8.73 -4.54
N ASN A 167 1.24 -7.70 -5.38
CA ASN A 167 1.02 -6.32 -4.96
C ASN A 167 -0.43 -6.07 -4.54
N SER A 168 -1.41 -6.56 -5.29
CA SER A 168 -2.83 -6.39 -4.96
C SER A 168 -3.17 -7.05 -3.63
N LEU A 169 -2.71 -8.26 -3.39
CA LEU A 169 -2.91 -8.96 -2.12
C LEU A 169 -2.23 -8.23 -0.96
N SER A 170 -0.99 -7.74 -1.16
CA SER A 170 -0.28 -6.94 -0.16
C SER A 170 -1.04 -5.67 0.22
N MET A 171 -1.75 -5.06 -0.72
CA MET A 171 -2.55 -3.87 -0.51
C MET A 171 -3.91 -4.16 0.13
N MET A 172 -4.58 -5.24 -0.29
CA MET A 172 -5.98 -5.52 0.05
C MET A 172 -6.15 -6.28 1.36
N LEU A 173 -5.24 -7.21 1.69
CA LEU A 173 -5.38 -8.03 2.88
C LEU A 173 -5.24 -7.19 4.15
N ASP A 174 -6.00 -7.55 5.16
CA ASP A 174 -6.08 -6.80 6.43
C ASP A 174 -4.95 -7.23 7.37
N PHE A 175 -3.77 -6.67 7.15
CA PHE A 175 -2.60 -6.82 8.01
C PHE A 175 -2.41 -5.58 8.89
N ALA A 176 -1.67 -5.73 9.98
CA ALA A 176 -1.28 -4.61 10.82
C ALA A 176 -0.48 -3.54 10.03
N PRO A 177 -0.52 -2.26 10.41
CA PRO A 177 0.20 -1.20 9.70
C PRO A 177 1.70 -1.48 9.56
N GLU A 178 2.33 -2.08 10.57
CA GLU A 178 3.74 -2.45 10.57
C GLU A 178 4.04 -3.53 9.52
N ASP A 179 3.16 -4.51 9.39
CA ASP A 179 3.27 -5.59 8.40
C ASP A 179 3.08 -5.03 6.98
N LYS A 180 2.12 -4.15 6.79
CA LYS A 180 1.95 -3.43 5.53
C LYS A 180 3.16 -2.56 5.19
N GLN A 181 3.77 -1.94 6.18
CA GLN A 181 5.02 -1.19 5.98
C GLN A 181 6.16 -2.12 5.55
N ALA A 182 6.29 -3.29 6.18
CA ALA A 182 7.29 -4.29 5.77
C ALA A 182 7.09 -4.77 4.32
N LEU A 183 5.84 -4.95 3.88
CA LEU A 183 5.53 -5.28 2.49
C LEU A 183 5.92 -4.15 1.51
N LEU A 184 5.72 -2.88 1.90
CA LEU A 184 6.16 -1.72 1.11
C LEU A 184 7.68 -1.65 1.01
N GLU A 185 8.38 -1.86 2.12
CA GLU A 185 9.83 -1.74 2.23
C GLU A 185 10.59 -2.92 1.62
N ALA A 186 9.90 -4.02 1.30
CA ALA A 186 10.52 -5.19 0.68
C ALA A 186 11.33 -4.80 -0.57
N PRO A 187 12.64 -5.12 -0.63
CA PRO A 187 13.53 -4.64 -1.68
C PRO A 187 13.22 -5.19 -3.06
N SER A 188 12.54 -6.34 -3.15
CA SER A 188 12.20 -7.01 -4.40
C SER A 188 10.82 -7.66 -4.32
N LEU A 189 10.26 -8.01 -5.49
CA LEU A 189 9.02 -8.78 -5.57
C LEU A 189 9.12 -10.13 -4.84
N SER A 190 10.26 -10.81 -4.96
CA SER A 190 10.52 -12.08 -4.28
C SER A 190 10.43 -11.92 -2.76
N THR A 191 11.12 -10.93 -2.19
CA THR A 191 11.08 -10.65 -0.74
C THR A 191 9.66 -10.25 -0.30
N ARG A 192 8.96 -9.44 -1.10
CA ARG A 192 7.55 -9.07 -0.80
C ARG A 192 6.64 -10.28 -0.77
N ARG A 193 6.78 -11.19 -1.74
CA ARG A 193 6.03 -12.44 -1.76
C ARG A 193 6.33 -13.32 -0.54
N GLU A 194 7.59 -13.45 -0.15
CA GLU A 194 7.97 -14.23 1.01
C GLU A 194 7.39 -13.65 2.30
N THR A 195 7.47 -12.34 2.47
CA THR A 195 6.83 -11.63 3.57
C THR A 195 5.32 -11.85 3.56
N LEU A 196 4.66 -11.70 2.41
CA LEU A 196 3.22 -11.92 2.27
C LEU A 196 2.82 -13.35 2.64
N VAL A 197 3.55 -14.37 2.16
CA VAL A 197 3.32 -15.77 2.51
C VAL A 197 3.45 -15.99 4.02
N THR A 198 4.48 -15.42 4.64
CA THR A 198 4.71 -15.53 6.08
C THR A 198 3.55 -14.92 6.88
N LEU A 199 3.07 -13.73 6.48
CA LEU A 199 1.96 -13.05 7.14
C LEU A 199 0.66 -13.86 7.01
N ILE A 200 0.38 -14.41 5.83
CA ILE A 200 -0.78 -15.27 5.60
C ILE A 200 -0.70 -16.53 6.48
N GLU A 201 0.43 -17.22 6.49
CA GLU A 201 0.60 -18.42 7.32
C GLU A 201 0.50 -18.10 8.81
N TYR A 202 1.02 -16.96 9.25
CA TYR A 202 0.93 -16.52 10.64
C TYR A 202 -0.53 -16.21 11.04
N SER A 203 -1.26 -15.50 10.19
CA SER A 203 -2.68 -15.17 10.40
C SER A 203 -3.53 -16.44 10.55
N MET A 204 -3.30 -17.45 9.71
CA MET A 204 -4.02 -18.74 9.79
C MET A 204 -3.73 -19.48 11.10
N ARG A 205 -2.48 -19.44 11.62
CA ARG A 205 -2.13 -20.09 12.90
C ARG A 205 -2.70 -19.35 14.10
N GLY A 206 -2.77 -18.03 14.06
CA GLY A 206 -3.35 -17.19 15.12
C GLY A 206 -4.85 -17.41 15.30
N GLY A 207 -5.58 -17.63 14.20
CA GLY A 207 -7.00 -17.98 14.23
C GLY A 207 -7.27 -19.33 14.92
N ASP A 208 -6.47 -20.34 14.65
CA ASP A 208 -6.59 -21.65 15.30
C ASP A 208 -6.35 -21.57 16.81
N SER A 209 -5.44 -20.72 17.27
CA SER A 209 -5.16 -20.52 18.70
C SER A 209 -6.31 -19.85 19.45
N GLN A 210 -7.05 -18.95 18.82
CA GLN A 210 -8.23 -18.32 19.42
C GLN A 210 -9.44 -19.29 19.49
N LEU A 211 -9.62 -20.12 18.49
CA LEU A 211 -10.67 -21.14 18.49
C LEU A 211 -10.42 -22.23 19.57
N SER A 212 -9.17 -22.60 19.81
CA SER A 212 -8.82 -23.56 20.86
C SER A 212 -9.05 -23.03 22.28
N LEU A 213 -8.94 -21.72 22.51
CA LEU A 213 -9.20 -21.08 23.81
C LEU A 213 -10.69 -20.92 24.12
N ILE A 214 -11.54 -20.85 23.11
CA ILE A 214 -13.00 -20.76 23.30
C ILE A 214 -13.61 -22.12 23.71
N HIS A 215 -12.95 -23.24 23.41
CA HIS A 215 -13.44 -24.58 23.75
C HIS A 215 -13.10 -25.06 25.16
N ILE A 216 -12.35 -24.28 25.96
CA ILE A 216 -11.93 -24.67 27.32
C ILE A 216 -12.83 -24.07 28.43
N SER A 217 -13.88 -23.34 28.08
CA SER A 217 -14.78 -22.68 29.06
C SER A 217 -16.19 -23.29 29.06
N GLU A 218 -16.34 -24.61 29.20
CA GLU A 218 -17.58 -25.16 29.71
C GLU A 218 -17.50 -25.36 31.22
N PRO A 219 -18.41 -24.78 32.01
CA PRO A 219 -18.45 -25.00 33.46
C PRO A 219 -19.09 -26.35 33.72
N THR A 220 -18.33 -27.28 34.19
CA THR A 220 -18.88 -28.46 34.88
C THR A 220 -19.57 -28.02 36.16
N ARG A 221 -20.77 -28.43 36.31
CA ARG A 221 -21.70 -28.37 37.44
C ARG A 221 -21.03 -28.71 38.79
#